data_a253539b1d649dc809a4b378f5cedfb8
#
_entry.id   a253539b1d649dc809a4b378f5cedfb8
#
_cell.length_a   1.000
_cell.length_b   1.000
_cell.length_c   1.000
_cell.angle_alpha   90.00
_cell.angle_beta   90.00
_cell.angle_gamma   90.00
#
_symmetry.space_group_name_H-M   'P 1'
#
loop_
_entity.id
_entity.type
_entity.pdbx_description
1 polymer ?
#
loop_
_entity_poly.entity_id
_entity_poly.type
_entity_poly.pdbx_seq_one_letter_code
_entity_poly.pdbx_strand_id
1 'polypeptide(L)'
;MTWRVGVATGAGTCGELVQGVLSDGRSFHVTCPINKGSRVVLALRESRQWRVEGVPAGRQKLERAIRLTAETLAGGPYEINVEHSSELEVGKGLGSSTADILAGARATASALGLNMDEDRVAALAASIEVSDGSMYPEIITFDGRAGVPIRRYDWWPQFAVVLVNPTTSIDTDSVDFTDQAPLSAQYDRIVADLDLAVAERDGGAFARAAGESARLNQLFVMNPWLDVLERETERLGADGVNVAHTGTCLGMLFLLPAATDAHATEKIDAVRRRASSAARRLRAVLPDGLRVGLAETPVWRESRAGSLDVGADPLY
;
A
#
# COMPACT_ATOMS: atom_id res chain seq x y z
N MET A 1 22.61 -6.85 30.35
CA MET A 1 21.40 -6.60 29.56
C MET A 1 21.50 -7.36 28.25
N THR A 2 20.55 -8.23 27.97
CA THR A 2 20.56 -9.12 26.79
C THR A 2 19.93 -8.43 25.61
N TRP A 3 20.49 -8.59 24.42
CA TRP A 3 19.88 -8.15 23.16
C TRP A 3 18.64 -9.02 22.86
N ARG A 4 17.56 -8.36 22.46
CA ARG A 4 16.34 -8.99 21.95
C ARG A 4 16.19 -8.61 20.48
N VAL A 5 15.85 -9.57 19.65
CA VAL A 5 15.75 -9.38 18.19
C VAL A 5 14.30 -9.47 17.75
N GLY A 6 13.93 -8.61 16.85
CA GLY A 6 12.64 -8.62 16.21
C GLY A 6 12.77 -8.42 14.69
N VAL A 7 11.88 -9.05 13.96
CA VAL A 7 11.82 -8.99 12.49
C VAL A 7 10.39 -8.76 12.06
N ALA A 8 10.20 -7.84 11.13
CA ALA A 8 8.88 -7.63 10.51
C ALA A 8 9.01 -7.06 9.11
N THR A 9 7.89 -7.14 8.40
CA THR A 9 7.70 -6.53 7.07
C THR A 9 6.52 -5.57 7.09
N GLY A 10 6.56 -4.59 6.18
CA GLY A 10 5.44 -3.73 5.86
C GLY A 10 5.18 -3.79 4.36
N ALA A 11 3.93 -4.01 3.97
CA ALA A 11 3.56 -4.05 2.56
C ALA A 11 3.64 -2.65 1.94
N GLY A 12 4.09 -2.58 0.70
CA GLY A 12 3.96 -1.40 -0.14
C GLY A 12 2.62 -1.38 -0.86
N THR A 13 2.41 -0.33 -1.63
CA THR A 13 1.17 -0.09 -2.36
C THR A 13 1.45 0.26 -3.82
N CYS A 14 0.47 0.05 -4.68
CA CYS A 14 0.40 0.69 -5.98
C CYS A 14 -0.66 1.78 -5.92
N GLY A 15 -0.39 2.85 -5.16
CA GLY A 15 -1.35 3.93 -4.95
C GLY A 15 -2.67 3.45 -4.33
N GLU A 16 -3.77 4.11 -4.73
CA GLU A 16 -5.10 3.90 -4.15
C GLU A 16 -6.07 3.36 -5.21
N LEU A 17 -6.86 2.37 -4.83
CA LEU A 17 -8.00 1.89 -5.64
C LEU A 17 -9.08 2.97 -5.69
N VAL A 18 -9.46 3.49 -4.52
CA VAL A 18 -10.38 4.62 -4.42
C VAL A 18 -9.87 5.61 -3.38
N GLN A 19 -10.05 6.90 -3.61
CA GLN A 19 -9.57 7.96 -2.73
C GLN A 19 -10.38 9.23 -2.90
N GLY A 20 -10.42 10.06 -1.85
CA GLY A 20 -11.10 11.36 -1.92
C GLY A 20 -11.54 11.91 -0.57
N VAL A 21 -12.59 12.74 -0.60
CA VAL A 21 -13.23 13.33 0.58
C VAL A 21 -14.72 13.05 0.54
N LEU A 22 -15.25 12.44 1.60
CA LEU A 22 -16.69 12.16 1.75
C LEU A 22 -17.47 13.45 2.06
N SER A 23 -18.80 13.41 1.89
CA SER A 23 -19.67 14.54 2.21
C SER A 23 -19.69 14.93 3.68
N ASP A 24 -19.23 14.05 4.58
CA ASP A 24 -19.04 14.34 6.01
C ASP A 24 -17.67 15.00 6.32
N GLY A 25 -16.87 15.28 5.29
CA GLY A 25 -15.58 15.96 5.40
C GLY A 25 -14.39 15.06 5.69
N ARG A 26 -14.58 13.73 5.87
CA ARG A 26 -13.47 12.80 6.08
C ARG A 26 -12.74 12.52 4.76
N SER A 27 -11.42 12.65 4.76
CA SER A 27 -10.60 12.11 3.69
C SER A 27 -10.48 10.59 3.82
N PHE A 28 -10.41 9.90 2.70
CA PHE A 28 -10.32 8.44 2.73
C PHE A 28 -9.45 7.88 1.63
N HIS A 29 -8.92 6.70 1.90
CA HIS A 29 -8.19 5.86 0.97
C HIS A 29 -8.74 4.43 0.99
N VAL A 30 -8.82 3.81 -0.18
CA VAL A 30 -8.94 2.36 -0.35
C VAL A 30 -7.67 1.93 -1.05
N THR A 31 -6.74 1.45 -0.30
CA THR A 31 -5.36 1.22 -0.73
C THR A 31 -5.26 -0.01 -1.65
N CYS A 32 -4.35 0.05 -2.63
CA CYS A 32 -3.95 -1.10 -3.45
C CYS A 32 -2.65 -1.71 -2.90
N PRO A 33 -2.70 -2.62 -1.94
CA PRO A 33 -1.49 -3.25 -1.41
C PRO A 33 -0.84 -4.14 -2.47
N ILE A 34 0.50 -4.25 -2.42
CA ILE A 34 1.26 -5.11 -3.33
C ILE A 34 2.21 -6.03 -2.55
N ASN A 35 2.61 -7.12 -3.18
CA ASN A 35 3.55 -8.11 -2.64
C ASN A 35 5.03 -7.67 -2.67
N LYS A 36 5.27 -6.36 -2.67
CA LYS A 36 6.56 -5.71 -2.46
C LYS A 36 6.49 -4.88 -1.21
N GLY A 37 7.62 -4.71 -0.52
CA GLY A 37 7.56 -4.00 0.74
C GLY A 37 8.91 -3.63 1.33
N SER A 38 8.86 -3.25 2.59
CA SER A 38 10.02 -2.99 3.45
C SER A 38 10.17 -4.09 4.48
N ARG A 39 11.40 -4.43 4.82
CA ARG A 39 11.75 -5.37 5.88
C ARG A 39 12.69 -4.72 6.87
N VAL A 40 12.39 -4.88 8.15
CA VAL A 40 13.22 -4.42 9.27
C VAL A 40 13.61 -5.61 10.13
N VAL A 41 14.90 -5.73 10.38
CA VAL A 41 15.47 -6.55 11.45
C VAL A 41 16.07 -5.60 12.45
N LEU A 42 15.71 -5.70 13.72
CA LEU A 42 16.33 -4.89 14.74
C LEU A 42 16.71 -5.71 15.98
N ALA A 43 17.76 -5.27 16.63
CA ALA A 43 18.15 -5.75 17.94
C ALA A 43 18.05 -4.60 18.94
N LEU A 44 17.40 -4.80 20.07
CA LEU A 44 17.29 -3.79 21.12
C LEU A 44 17.69 -4.33 22.49
N ARG A 45 18.22 -3.44 23.33
CA ARG A 45 18.47 -3.68 24.75
C ARG A 45 18.17 -2.44 25.56
N GLU A 46 17.81 -2.61 26.82
CA GLU A 46 17.66 -1.49 27.75
C GLU A 46 18.98 -0.71 27.87
N SER A 47 18.87 0.62 27.95
CA SER A 47 19.98 1.54 28.02
C SER A 47 19.64 2.69 28.97
N ARG A 48 20.61 3.54 29.29
CA ARG A 48 20.38 4.78 30.04
C ARG A 48 20.00 5.94 29.12
N GLN A 49 20.24 5.81 27.83
CA GLN A 49 20.00 6.84 26.82
C GLN A 49 19.50 6.18 25.53
N TRP A 50 18.66 6.89 24.80
CA TRP A 50 18.26 6.49 23.46
C TRP A 50 19.44 6.51 22.49
N ARG A 51 19.64 5.39 21.80
CA ARG A 51 20.59 5.27 20.71
C ARG A 51 19.96 4.39 19.62
N VAL A 52 19.79 4.92 18.42
CA VAL A 52 19.28 4.16 17.26
C VAL A 52 20.33 4.27 16.17
N GLU A 53 20.84 3.13 15.71
CA GLU A 53 21.87 3.03 14.67
C GLU A 53 21.40 2.14 13.53
N GLY A 54 21.93 2.35 12.33
CA GLY A 54 21.65 1.52 11.16
C GLY A 54 20.42 1.97 10.35
N VAL A 55 19.68 2.98 10.80
CA VAL A 55 18.59 3.55 9.98
C VAL A 55 19.19 4.27 8.77
N PRO A 56 18.79 3.95 7.52
CA PRO A 56 19.33 4.60 6.35
C PRO A 56 19.00 6.10 6.31
N ALA A 57 19.89 6.89 5.72
CA ALA A 57 19.64 8.31 5.50
C ALA A 57 18.33 8.53 4.72
N GLY A 58 17.54 9.52 5.14
CA GLY A 58 16.24 9.82 4.55
C GLY A 58 15.06 8.98 5.09
N ARG A 59 15.30 8.07 6.05
CA ARG A 59 14.25 7.22 6.65
C ARG A 59 13.92 7.62 8.10
N GLN A 60 13.82 8.92 8.37
CA GLN A 60 13.56 9.44 9.72
C GLN A 60 12.22 8.96 10.30
N LYS A 61 11.22 8.71 9.45
CA LYS A 61 9.92 8.21 9.89
C LYS A 61 10.01 6.76 10.42
N LEU A 62 10.90 5.93 9.84
CA LEU A 62 11.24 4.61 10.38
C LEU A 62 11.83 4.72 11.79
N GLU A 63 12.84 5.58 11.99
CA GLU A 63 13.44 5.80 13.30
C GLU A 63 12.40 6.26 14.33
N ARG A 64 11.55 7.22 13.93
CA ARG A 64 10.46 7.72 14.77
C ARG A 64 9.49 6.61 15.15
N ALA A 65 9.11 5.73 14.22
CA ALA A 65 8.21 4.61 14.48
C ALA A 65 8.82 3.62 15.49
N ILE A 66 10.09 3.27 15.33
CA ILE A 66 10.82 2.38 16.24
C ILE A 66 10.85 2.97 17.66
N ARG A 67 11.24 4.24 17.80
CA ARG A 67 11.33 4.90 19.10
C ARG A 67 9.96 5.02 19.77
N LEU A 68 8.97 5.52 19.05
CA LEU A 68 7.63 5.73 19.57
C LEU A 68 6.98 4.40 20.01
N THR A 69 7.23 3.32 19.26
CA THR A 69 6.76 1.97 19.63
C THR A 69 7.42 1.51 20.92
N ALA A 70 8.74 1.63 21.03
CA ALA A 70 9.46 1.19 22.23
C ALA A 70 9.06 2.05 23.47
N GLU A 71 8.88 3.34 23.31
CA GLU A 71 8.38 4.24 24.36
C GLU A 71 6.97 3.85 24.82
N THR A 72 6.06 3.62 23.87
CA THR A 72 4.66 3.30 24.18
C THR A 72 4.49 1.93 24.82
N LEU A 73 5.26 0.93 24.38
CA LEU A 73 5.09 -0.45 24.85
C LEU A 73 5.92 -0.79 26.08
N ALA A 74 7.06 -0.14 26.28
CA ALA A 74 8.01 -0.54 27.32
C ALA A 74 8.62 0.64 28.10
N GLY A 75 8.38 1.90 27.73
CA GLY A 75 8.65 3.10 28.52
C GLY A 75 10.12 3.47 28.73
N GLY A 76 11.05 2.68 28.19
CA GLY A 76 12.48 2.87 28.48
C GLY A 76 13.18 3.78 27.51
N PRO A 77 14.45 4.17 27.75
CA PRO A 77 15.41 4.32 26.67
C PRO A 77 16.03 2.98 26.31
N TYR A 78 16.25 2.78 25.00
CA TYR A 78 16.86 1.60 24.42
C TYR A 78 18.04 1.95 23.53
N GLU A 79 19.02 1.06 23.47
CA GLU A 79 19.99 1.00 22.40
C GLU A 79 19.47 0.02 21.35
N ILE A 80 19.37 0.48 20.10
CA ILE A 80 18.68 -0.24 19.01
C ILE A 80 19.60 -0.22 17.78
N ASN A 81 19.91 -1.40 17.25
CA ASN A 81 20.59 -1.57 15.97
C ASN A 81 19.57 -2.04 14.93
N VAL A 82 19.53 -1.37 13.77
CA VAL A 82 18.54 -1.58 12.74
C VAL A 82 19.21 -2.01 11.44
N GLU A 83 18.70 -3.06 10.84
CA GLU A 83 18.94 -3.44 9.45
C GLU A 83 17.64 -3.24 8.68
N HIS A 84 17.70 -2.48 7.58
CA HIS A 84 16.56 -2.15 6.75
C HIS A 84 16.84 -2.53 5.30
N SER A 85 15.84 -3.13 4.67
CA SER A 85 15.81 -3.35 3.22
C SER A 85 14.43 -3.03 2.67
N SER A 86 14.36 -2.49 1.46
CA SER A 86 13.09 -2.13 0.81
C SER A 86 13.18 -2.32 -0.70
N GLU A 87 12.12 -2.85 -1.29
CA GLU A 87 11.92 -2.94 -2.73
C GLU A 87 11.21 -1.70 -3.30
N LEU A 88 10.83 -0.75 -2.41
CA LEU A 88 9.99 0.39 -2.73
C LEU A 88 10.82 1.65 -2.95
N GLU A 89 10.62 2.30 -4.10
CA GLU A 89 11.22 3.60 -4.38
C GLU A 89 10.51 4.71 -3.59
N VAL A 90 11.28 5.63 -3.04
CA VAL A 90 10.75 6.78 -2.25
C VAL A 90 10.14 7.82 -3.18
N GLY A 91 9.05 8.48 -2.73
CA GLY A 91 8.43 9.60 -3.45
C GLY A 91 7.70 9.23 -4.73
N LYS A 92 7.30 7.95 -4.87
CA LYS A 92 6.61 7.43 -6.06
C LYS A 92 5.12 7.11 -5.84
N GLY A 93 4.64 7.16 -4.61
CA GLY A 93 3.30 6.69 -4.26
C GLY A 93 3.22 5.17 -4.13
N LEU A 94 4.36 4.54 -3.80
CA LEU A 94 4.45 3.09 -3.52
C LEU A 94 4.26 2.76 -2.04
N GLY A 95 3.79 3.68 -1.21
CA GLY A 95 3.58 3.48 0.22
C GLY A 95 4.88 3.20 1.00
N SER A 96 6.05 3.61 0.47
CA SER A 96 7.35 3.25 1.06
C SER A 96 7.53 3.76 2.49
N SER A 97 6.99 4.93 2.80
CA SER A 97 7.06 5.53 4.14
C SER A 97 6.19 4.75 5.13
N THR A 98 4.93 4.49 4.78
CA THR A 98 4.03 3.67 5.60
C THR A 98 4.60 2.27 5.78
N ALA A 99 5.10 1.61 4.71
CA ALA A 99 5.72 0.28 4.81
C ALA A 99 6.89 0.24 5.80
N ASP A 100 7.73 1.28 5.82
CA ASP A 100 8.82 1.41 6.79
C ASP A 100 8.31 1.59 8.23
N ILE A 101 7.30 2.43 8.43
CA ILE A 101 6.66 2.63 9.75
C ILE A 101 6.10 1.31 10.27
N LEU A 102 5.36 0.57 9.43
CA LEU A 102 4.77 -0.72 9.79
C LEU A 102 5.83 -1.76 10.15
N ALA A 103 6.86 -1.89 9.31
CA ALA A 103 7.95 -2.82 9.54
C ALA A 103 8.71 -2.47 10.83
N GLY A 104 9.01 -1.19 11.05
CA GLY A 104 9.71 -0.71 12.25
C GLY A 104 8.91 -0.93 13.53
N ALA A 105 7.63 -0.56 13.53
CA ALA A 105 6.75 -0.73 14.69
C ALA A 105 6.58 -2.21 15.06
N ARG A 106 6.25 -3.06 14.09
CA ARG A 106 6.04 -4.49 14.30
C ARG A 106 7.33 -5.21 14.72
N ALA A 107 8.50 -4.88 14.12
CA ALA A 107 9.77 -5.44 14.52
C ALA A 107 10.14 -5.04 15.96
N THR A 108 9.86 -3.79 16.36
CA THR A 108 10.09 -3.33 17.73
C THR A 108 9.20 -4.07 18.74
N ALA A 109 7.91 -4.18 18.46
CA ALA A 109 6.99 -4.93 19.30
C ALA A 109 7.42 -6.41 19.43
N SER A 110 7.79 -7.04 18.31
CA SER A 110 8.30 -8.42 18.28
C SER A 110 9.55 -8.58 19.15
N ALA A 111 10.52 -7.68 19.08
CA ALA A 111 11.74 -7.71 19.92
C ALA A 111 11.42 -7.53 21.41
N LEU A 112 10.35 -6.81 21.75
CA LEU A 112 9.86 -6.68 23.12
C LEU A 112 9.06 -7.90 23.59
N GLY A 113 8.78 -8.87 22.70
CA GLY A 113 7.93 -10.03 23.00
C GLY A 113 6.45 -9.68 23.06
N LEU A 114 6.04 -8.60 22.40
CA LEU A 114 4.69 -8.06 22.37
C LEU A 114 4.14 -8.05 20.93
N ASN A 115 2.82 -8.00 20.81
CA ASN A 115 2.12 -7.80 19.55
C ASN A 115 1.42 -6.44 19.55
N MET A 116 1.32 -5.87 18.39
CA MET A 116 0.44 -4.73 18.11
C MET A 116 -0.64 -5.17 17.13
N ASP A 117 -1.88 -4.95 17.48
CA ASP A 117 -3.00 -5.10 16.55
C ASP A 117 -2.95 -4.00 15.48
N GLU A 118 -3.72 -4.19 14.41
CA GLU A 118 -3.74 -3.29 13.26
C GLU A 118 -4.18 -1.88 13.66
N ASP A 119 -5.14 -1.74 14.57
CA ASP A 119 -5.67 -0.44 15.00
C ASP A 119 -4.60 0.35 15.79
N ARG A 120 -3.81 -0.30 16.62
CA ARG A 120 -2.66 0.33 17.30
C ARG A 120 -1.56 0.75 16.33
N VAL A 121 -1.28 -0.10 15.34
CA VAL A 121 -0.30 0.22 14.30
C VAL A 121 -0.81 1.39 13.45
N ALA A 122 -2.09 1.42 13.11
CA ALA A 122 -2.72 2.51 12.37
C ALA A 122 -2.65 3.84 13.13
N ALA A 123 -3.00 3.83 14.41
CA ALA A 123 -2.92 5.03 15.27
C ALA A 123 -1.47 5.55 15.38
N LEU A 124 -0.50 4.65 15.53
CA LEU A 124 0.91 5.01 15.56
C LEU A 124 1.35 5.62 14.23
N ALA A 125 1.01 4.99 13.10
CA ALA A 125 1.35 5.48 11.77
C ALA A 125 0.75 6.87 11.52
N ALA A 126 -0.54 7.07 11.83
CA ALA A 126 -1.22 8.36 11.70
C ALA A 126 -0.62 9.46 12.61
N SER A 127 -0.01 9.10 13.74
CA SER A 127 0.72 10.06 14.61
C SER A 127 2.05 10.53 13.99
N ILE A 128 2.54 9.84 12.96
CA ILE A 128 3.80 10.15 12.28
C ILE A 128 3.54 10.89 10.97
N GLU A 129 2.59 10.39 10.17
CA GLU A 129 2.19 10.95 8.89
C GLU A 129 0.76 10.55 8.51
N VAL A 130 0.17 11.20 7.50
CA VAL A 130 -1.04 10.67 6.86
C VAL A 130 -0.66 9.36 6.16
N SER A 131 -1.24 8.25 6.63
CA SER A 131 -0.89 6.90 6.19
C SER A 131 -1.96 6.28 5.29
N ASP A 132 -1.57 5.28 4.53
CA ASP A 132 -2.49 4.40 3.81
C ASP A 132 -2.99 3.25 4.71
N GLY A 133 -3.93 2.43 4.20
CA GLY A 133 -4.55 1.33 4.94
C GLY A 133 -3.80 0.00 4.91
N SER A 134 -2.53 -0.02 4.48
CA SER A 134 -1.76 -1.27 4.25
C SER A 134 -1.39 -2.06 5.51
N MET A 135 -1.71 -1.55 6.70
CA MET A 135 -1.54 -2.30 7.94
C MET A 135 -2.60 -3.38 8.15
N TYR A 136 -3.75 -3.27 7.50
CA TYR A 136 -4.85 -4.21 7.63
C TYR A 136 -4.72 -5.36 6.62
N PRO A 137 -5.08 -6.60 7.01
CA PRO A 137 -5.04 -7.75 6.10
C PRO A 137 -6.19 -7.76 5.09
N GLU A 138 -7.24 -6.99 5.33
CA GLU A 138 -8.36 -6.77 4.42
C GLU A 138 -8.26 -5.42 3.71
N ILE A 139 -8.93 -5.27 2.59
CA ILE A 139 -9.15 -3.94 2.00
C ILE A 139 -10.19 -3.21 2.84
N ILE A 140 -9.90 -1.96 3.14
CA ILE A 140 -10.74 -1.08 3.95
C ILE A 140 -10.87 0.29 3.29
N THR A 141 -11.95 1.00 3.60
CA THR A 141 -11.97 2.46 3.45
C THR A 141 -11.38 3.04 4.73
N PHE A 142 -10.28 3.76 4.61
CA PHE A 142 -9.43 4.19 5.71
C PHE A 142 -9.29 5.70 5.77
N ASP A 143 -9.51 6.30 6.93
CA ASP A 143 -9.12 7.68 7.21
C ASP A 143 -7.64 7.71 7.62
N GLY A 144 -6.77 8.01 6.66
CA GLY A 144 -5.32 8.01 6.87
C GLY A 144 -4.83 9.13 7.82
N ARG A 145 -5.63 10.17 8.02
CA ARG A 145 -5.31 11.27 8.94
C ARG A 145 -5.69 10.92 10.37
N ALA A 146 -6.86 10.34 10.56
CA ALA A 146 -7.33 9.89 11.88
C ALA A 146 -6.74 8.55 12.31
N GLY A 147 -6.24 7.75 11.36
CA GLY A 147 -5.69 6.42 11.62
C GLY A 147 -6.76 5.39 11.97
N VAL A 148 -7.96 5.51 11.39
CA VAL A 148 -9.08 4.63 11.71
C VAL A 148 -9.79 4.12 10.46
N PRO A 149 -10.30 2.88 10.47
CA PRO A 149 -11.17 2.38 9.42
C PRO A 149 -12.49 3.13 9.39
N ILE A 150 -12.93 3.54 8.20
CA ILE A 150 -14.29 4.05 7.97
C ILE A 150 -15.22 2.88 7.63
N ARG A 151 -14.73 1.94 6.80
CA ARG A 151 -15.44 0.71 6.42
C ARG A 151 -14.47 -0.45 6.35
N ARG A 152 -14.93 -1.65 6.69
CA ARG A 152 -14.21 -2.92 6.51
C ARG A 152 -15.00 -3.79 5.54
N TYR A 153 -14.32 -4.46 4.65
CA TYR A 153 -14.92 -5.32 3.63
C TYR A 153 -14.59 -6.78 3.90
N ASP A 154 -15.59 -7.66 3.75
CA ASP A 154 -15.48 -9.11 3.94
C ASP A 154 -15.04 -9.83 2.66
N TRP A 155 -14.97 -9.12 1.55
CA TRP A 155 -14.49 -9.60 0.28
C TRP A 155 -13.82 -8.48 -0.52
N TRP A 156 -12.80 -8.82 -1.26
CA TRP A 156 -12.17 -7.94 -2.25
C TRP A 156 -11.51 -8.77 -3.36
N PRO A 157 -11.41 -8.22 -4.60
CA PRO A 157 -10.75 -8.89 -5.70
C PRO A 157 -9.24 -8.90 -5.53
N GLN A 158 -8.60 -9.96 -6.03
CA GLN A 158 -7.15 -10.02 -6.16
C GLN A 158 -6.74 -9.56 -7.56
N PHE A 159 -5.63 -8.83 -7.66
CA PHE A 159 -5.13 -8.32 -8.94
C PHE A 159 -3.67 -8.70 -9.16
N ALA A 160 -3.34 -9.06 -10.41
CA ALA A 160 -2.00 -8.84 -10.92
C ALA A 160 -1.91 -7.39 -11.41
N VAL A 161 -0.89 -6.67 -10.98
CA VAL A 161 -0.74 -5.23 -11.21
C VAL A 161 0.48 -4.96 -12.07
N VAL A 162 0.29 -4.29 -13.20
CA VAL A 162 1.38 -3.71 -13.96
C VAL A 162 1.65 -2.32 -13.40
N LEU A 163 2.77 -2.18 -12.71
CA LEU A 163 3.24 -0.92 -12.14
C LEU A 163 3.86 -0.06 -13.23
N VAL A 164 3.39 1.15 -13.40
CA VAL A 164 4.01 2.19 -14.23
C VAL A 164 4.52 3.30 -13.33
N ASN A 165 5.84 3.42 -13.26
CA ASN A 165 6.50 4.30 -12.31
C ASN A 165 7.39 5.30 -13.03
N PRO A 166 6.98 6.57 -13.19
CA PRO A 166 7.81 7.62 -13.76
C PRO A 166 9.09 7.84 -12.96
N THR A 167 10.19 8.17 -13.63
CA THR A 167 11.46 8.49 -12.97
C THR A 167 11.40 9.79 -12.17
N THR A 168 10.48 10.69 -12.51
CA THR A 168 10.17 11.89 -11.72
C THR A 168 9.55 11.52 -10.38
N SER A 169 9.80 12.30 -9.35
CA SER A 169 9.16 12.20 -8.03
C SER A 169 8.40 13.49 -7.74
N ILE A 170 7.34 13.38 -6.97
CA ILE A 170 6.59 14.51 -6.44
C ILE A 170 6.90 14.59 -4.95
N ASP A 171 7.10 15.80 -4.44
CA ASP A 171 7.10 16.05 -3.00
C ASP A 171 5.65 15.91 -2.52
N THR A 172 5.37 14.80 -1.85
CA THR A 172 4.03 14.44 -1.40
C THR A 172 3.45 15.42 -0.39
N ASP A 173 4.31 16.12 0.35
CA ASP A 173 3.89 17.12 1.34
C ASP A 173 3.48 18.45 0.69
N SER A 174 3.78 18.64 -0.60
CA SER A 174 3.45 19.87 -1.36
C SER A 174 2.08 19.82 -2.07
N VAL A 175 1.40 18.68 -2.07
CA VAL A 175 0.13 18.52 -2.77
C VAL A 175 -1.03 19.01 -1.90
N ASP A 176 -1.80 19.95 -2.41
CA ASP A 176 -2.97 20.51 -1.73
C ASP A 176 -4.26 19.82 -2.18
N PHE A 177 -4.95 19.20 -1.25
CA PHE A 177 -6.24 18.55 -1.44
C PHE A 177 -7.41 19.29 -0.79
N THR A 178 -7.23 20.55 -0.39
CA THR A 178 -8.28 21.32 0.32
C THR A 178 -9.53 21.54 -0.53
N ASP A 179 -9.41 21.53 -1.86
CA ASP A 179 -10.52 21.79 -2.78
C ASP A 179 -11.31 20.54 -3.22
N GLN A 180 -11.16 19.40 -2.54
CA GLN A 180 -11.93 18.18 -2.91
C GLN A 180 -13.40 18.23 -2.46
N ALA A 181 -13.76 19.08 -1.51
CA ALA A 181 -15.11 19.16 -0.97
C ALA A 181 -16.24 19.31 -2.03
N PRO A 182 -16.08 20.07 -3.15
CA PRO A 182 -17.10 20.15 -4.20
C PRO A 182 -17.35 18.82 -4.93
N LEU A 183 -16.43 17.86 -4.84
CA LEU A 183 -16.52 16.53 -5.47
C LEU A 183 -17.03 15.46 -4.51
N SER A 184 -17.30 15.80 -3.26
CA SER A 184 -17.65 14.83 -2.21
C SER A 184 -18.83 13.93 -2.58
N ALA A 185 -19.87 14.49 -3.21
CA ALA A 185 -21.02 13.70 -3.71
C ALA A 185 -20.63 12.70 -4.81
N GLN A 186 -19.59 12.97 -5.60
CA GLN A 186 -19.07 12.02 -6.58
C GLN A 186 -18.27 10.93 -5.89
N TYR A 187 -17.48 11.26 -4.88
CA TYR A 187 -16.76 10.29 -4.07
C TYR A 187 -17.70 9.38 -3.26
N ASP A 188 -18.78 9.94 -2.67
CA ASP A 188 -19.80 9.14 -1.99
C ASP A 188 -20.45 8.12 -2.94
N ARG A 189 -20.72 8.52 -4.20
CA ARG A 189 -21.24 7.59 -5.21
C ARG A 189 -20.23 6.50 -5.53
N ILE A 190 -18.95 6.83 -5.76
CA ILE A 190 -17.91 5.82 -6.04
C ILE A 190 -17.77 4.84 -4.87
N VAL A 191 -17.86 5.31 -3.63
CA VAL A 191 -17.83 4.43 -2.45
C VAL A 191 -19.07 3.55 -2.40
N ALA A 192 -20.26 4.06 -2.76
CA ALA A 192 -21.48 3.25 -2.83
C ALA A 192 -21.40 2.19 -3.94
N ASP A 193 -20.83 2.53 -5.10
CA ASP A 193 -20.58 1.58 -6.20
C ASP A 193 -19.56 0.52 -5.77
N LEU A 194 -18.54 0.90 -4.99
CA LEU A 194 -17.58 -0.03 -4.41
C LEU A 194 -18.25 -0.98 -3.40
N ASP A 195 -19.10 -0.47 -2.51
CA ASP A 195 -19.88 -1.27 -1.56
C ASP A 195 -20.74 -2.31 -2.29
N LEU A 196 -21.40 -1.90 -3.38
CA LEU A 196 -22.20 -2.80 -4.21
C LEU A 196 -21.34 -3.87 -4.89
N ALA A 197 -20.19 -3.45 -5.48
CA ALA A 197 -19.24 -4.38 -6.09
C ALA A 197 -18.73 -5.45 -5.10
N VAL A 198 -18.49 -5.04 -3.85
CA VAL A 198 -18.11 -5.97 -2.76
C VAL A 198 -19.27 -6.91 -2.43
N ALA A 199 -20.48 -6.39 -2.25
CA ALA A 199 -21.66 -7.21 -1.92
C ALA A 199 -21.99 -8.24 -2.99
N GLU A 200 -21.82 -7.88 -4.27
CA GLU A 200 -22.05 -8.74 -5.42
C GLU A 200 -20.83 -9.59 -5.80
N ARG A 201 -19.68 -9.35 -5.17
CA ARG A 201 -18.38 -9.96 -5.50
C ARG A 201 -18.00 -9.74 -6.98
N ASP A 202 -18.33 -8.55 -7.51
CA ASP A 202 -18.00 -8.14 -8.87
C ASP A 202 -16.64 -7.41 -8.91
N GLY A 203 -15.57 -8.16 -9.19
CA GLY A 203 -14.21 -7.60 -9.32
C GLY A 203 -14.07 -6.62 -10.49
N GLY A 204 -14.87 -6.76 -11.53
CA GLY A 204 -14.89 -5.83 -12.66
C GLY A 204 -15.50 -4.49 -12.27
N ALA A 205 -16.63 -4.48 -11.54
CA ALA A 205 -17.22 -3.26 -10.99
C ALA A 205 -16.25 -2.57 -10.02
N PHE A 206 -15.58 -3.36 -9.18
CA PHE A 206 -14.54 -2.86 -8.27
C PHE A 206 -13.40 -2.15 -9.02
N ALA A 207 -12.89 -2.76 -10.10
CA ALA A 207 -11.83 -2.16 -10.94
C ALA A 207 -12.31 -0.90 -11.69
N ARG A 208 -13.59 -0.84 -12.10
CA ARG A 208 -14.19 0.36 -12.70
C ARG A 208 -14.25 1.52 -11.70
N ALA A 209 -14.66 1.27 -10.44
CA ALA A 209 -14.66 2.27 -9.38
C ALA A 209 -13.25 2.86 -9.15
N ALA A 210 -12.22 2.02 -9.23
CA ALA A 210 -10.82 2.48 -9.16
C ALA A 210 -10.48 3.45 -10.31
N GLY A 211 -10.87 3.13 -11.54
CA GLY A 211 -10.67 4.01 -12.70
C GLY A 211 -11.40 5.35 -12.59
N GLU A 212 -12.64 5.35 -12.06
CA GLU A 212 -13.39 6.60 -11.84
C GLU A 212 -12.71 7.47 -10.78
N SER A 213 -12.25 6.87 -9.68
CA SER A 213 -11.48 7.57 -8.65
C SER A 213 -10.17 8.13 -9.21
N ALA A 214 -9.47 7.38 -10.05
CA ALA A 214 -8.25 7.83 -10.70
C ALA A 214 -8.47 9.08 -11.57
N ARG A 215 -9.58 9.13 -12.31
CA ARG A 215 -9.93 10.30 -13.13
C ARG A 215 -10.24 11.54 -12.28
N LEU A 216 -10.94 11.38 -11.14
CA LEU A 216 -11.18 12.51 -10.23
C LEU A 216 -9.88 13.03 -9.63
N ASN A 217 -8.94 12.15 -9.30
CA ASN A 217 -7.65 12.54 -8.76
C ASN A 217 -6.81 13.39 -9.74
N GLN A 218 -7.02 13.27 -11.07
CA GLN A 218 -6.37 14.10 -12.08
C GLN A 218 -6.66 15.60 -11.94
N LEU A 219 -7.75 15.96 -11.27
CA LEU A 219 -8.07 17.37 -11.02
C LEU A 219 -7.13 18.03 -10.00
N PHE A 220 -6.42 17.22 -9.20
CA PHE A 220 -5.52 17.67 -8.13
C PHE A 220 -4.07 17.29 -8.41
N VAL A 221 -3.86 16.06 -8.86
CA VAL A 221 -2.53 15.51 -9.20
C VAL A 221 -2.57 15.00 -10.63
N MET A 222 -2.19 15.87 -11.55
CA MET A 222 -2.18 15.50 -12.97
C MET A 222 -1.07 14.47 -13.23
N ASN A 223 -1.47 13.31 -13.72
CA ASN A 223 -0.54 12.29 -14.22
C ASN A 223 -0.75 12.15 -15.74
N PRO A 224 0.21 12.58 -16.57
CA PRO A 224 0.04 12.62 -18.02
C PRO A 224 -0.07 11.24 -18.68
N TRP A 225 0.18 10.19 -17.92
CA TRP A 225 0.18 8.81 -18.41
C TRP A 225 -1.14 8.08 -18.15
N LEU A 226 -2.07 8.65 -17.36
CA LEU A 226 -3.35 7.97 -17.07
C LEU A 226 -4.15 7.74 -18.35
N ASP A 227 -4.30 8.76 -19.19
CA ASP A 227 -5.02 8.63 -20.48
C ASP A 227 -4.40 7.57 -21.40
N VAL A 228 -3.07 7.42 -21.35
CA VAL A 228 -2.37 6.38 -22.13
C VAL A 228 -2.70 5.00 -21.57
N LEU A 229 -2.63 4.83 -20.25
CA LEU A 229 -2.97 3.56 -19.62
C LEU A 229 -4.43 3.18 -19.86
N GLU A 230 -5.35 4.12 -19.75
CA GLU A 230 -6.79 3.87 -20.00
C GLU A 230 -7.05 3.38 -21.42
N ARG A 231 -6.46 4.02 -22.43
CA ARG A 231 -6.57 3.56 -23.82
C ARG A 231 -6.00 2.16 -24.05
N GLU A 232 -4.92 1.82 -23.35
CA GLU A 232 -4.30 0.50 -23.47
C GLU A 232 -5.01 -0.57 -22.63
N THR A 233 -5.83 -0.18 -21.65
CA THR A 233 -6.54 -1.12 -20.75
C THR A 233 -7.40 -2.11 -21.56
N GLU A 234 -8.27 -1.63 -22.43
CA GLU A 234 -9.13 -2.47 -23.28
C GLU A 234 -8.30 -3.34 -24.23
N ARG A 235 -7.29 -2.74 -24.90
CA ARG A 235 -6.44 -3.45 -25.87
C ARG A 235 -5.63 -4.58 -25.25
N LEU A 236 -5.22 -4.42 -23.99
CA LEU A 236 -4.41 -5.39 -23.24
C LEU A 236 -5.27 -6.35 -22.41
N GLY A 237 -6.59 -6.10 -22.37
CA GLY A 237 -7.55 -6.89 -21.63
C GLY A 237 -7.36 -6.74 -20.12
N ALA A 238 -6.98 -5.56 -19.65
CA ALA A 238 -6.97 -5.23 -18.23
C ALA A 238 -8.39 -4.86 -17.77
N ASP A 239 -8.64 -4.93 -16.48
CA ASP A 239 -9.95 -4.71 -15.88
C ASP A 239 -10.13 -3.27 -15.38
N GLY A 240 -9.02 -2.55 -15.14
CA GLY A 240 -9.04 -1.16 -14.70
C GLY A 240 -7.66 -0.55 -14.52
N VAL A 241 -7.66 0.67 -14.02
CA VAL A 241 -6.45 1.44 -13.66
C VAL A 241 -6.62 2.07 -12.30
N ASN A 242 -5.51 2.37 -11.65
CA ASN A 242 -5.48 3.17 -10.42
C ASN A 242 -4.26 4.08 -10.39
N VAL A 243 -4.25 5.04 -9.49
CA VAL A 243 -3.16 6.04 -9.36
C VAL A 243 -2.76 6.23 -7.91
N ALA A 244 -1.53 6.71 -7.72
CA ALA A 244 -1.10 7.17 -6.41
C ALA A 244 -1.90 8.39 -5.95
N HIS A 245 -2.07 8.56 -4.63
CA HIS A 245 -2.74 9.72 -4.04
C HIS A 245 -1.94 11.01 -4.32
N THR A 246 -0.68 11.02 -3.90
CA THR A 246 0.24 12.16 -4.05
C THR A 246 1.48 11.83 -4.89
N GLY A 247 1.64 10.60 -5.32
CA GLY A 247 2.82 10.13 -6.05
C GLY A 247 2.63 10.08 -7.57
N THR A 248 3.61 9.52 -8.23
CA THR A 248 3.62 9.41 -9.71
C THR A 248 3.25 8.03 -10.24
N CYS A 249 3.13 7.03 -9.35
CA CYS A 249 2.83 5.66 -9.71
C CYS A 249 1.42 5.49 -10.26
N LEU A 250 1.28 4.66 -11.28
CA LEU A 250 0.01 4.17 -11.80
C LEU A 250 0.02 2.64 -11.81
N GLY A 251 -1.15 2.05 -11.70
CA GLY A 251 -1.37 0.61 -11.84
C GLY A 251 -2.35 0.31 -12.96
N MET A 252 -2.04 -0.73 -13.73
CA MET A 252 -3.01 -1.37 -14.61
C MET A 252 -3.39 -2.70 -13.97
N LEU A 253 -4.68 -2.88 -13.71
CA LEU A 253 -5.23 -3.95 -12.88
C LEU A 253 -5.72 -5.11 -13.74
N PHE A 254 -5.29 -6.32 -13.45
CA PHE A 254 -5.75 -7.56 -14.07
C PHE A 254 -6.38 -8.43 -12.99
N LEU A 255 -7.68 -8.62 -13.05
CA LEU A 255 -8.44 -9.41 -12.08
C LEU A 255 -7.96 -10.86 -12.06
N LEU A 256 -7.55 -11.33 -10.90
CA LEU A 256 -7.18 -12.72 -10.67
C LEU A 256 -8.47 -13.52 -10.32
N PRO A 257 -8.63 -14.74 -10.87
CA PRO A 257 -9.73 -15.61 -10.48
C PRO A 257 -9.60 -16.03 -9.02
N ALA A 258 -10.73 -16.32 -8.38
CA ALA A 258 -10.74 -16.80 -7.00
C ALA A 258 -9.95 -18.11 -6.88
N ALA A 259 -9.18 -18.25 -5.79
CA ALA A 259 -8.39 -19.47 -5.55
C ALA A 259 -9.24 -20.76 -5.41
N THR A 260 -10.53 -20.60 -5.16
CA THR A 260 -11.51 -21.69 -5.08
C THR A 260 -12.07 -22.17 -6.43
N ASP A 261 -11.74 -21.44 -7.51
CA ASP A 261 -12.21 -21.82 -8.85
C ASP A 261 -11.62 -23.15 -9.32
N ALA A 262 -12.40 -23.91 -10.06
CA ALA A 262 -11.88 -25.08 -10.78
C ALA A 262 -10.76 -24.62 -11.74
N HIS A 263 -9.62 -25.28 -11.70
CA HIS A 263 -8.41 -24.90 -12.44
C HIS A 263 -7.87 -23.49 -12.09
N ALA A 264 -8.04 -23.06 -10.83
CA ALA A 264 -7.60 -21.74 -10.38
C ALA A 264 -6.15 -21.42 -10.75
N THR A 265 -5.22 -22.34 -10.52
CA THR A 265 -3.79 -22.17 -10.83
C THR A 265 -3.57 -21.85 -12.31
N GLU A 266 -4.18 -22.63 -13.22
CA GLU A 266 -4.03 -22.41 -14.67
C GLU A 266 -4.61 -21.07 -15.11
N LYS A 267 -5.77 -20.69 -14.57
CA LYS A 267 -6.43 -19.40 -14.83
C LYS A 267 -5.59 -18.23 -14.28
N ILE A 268 -5.07 -18.34 -13.06
CA ILE A 268 -4.18 -17.35 -12.44
C ILE A 268 -2.94 -17.16 -13.30
N ASP A 269 -2.29 -18.25 -13.73
CA ASP A 269 -1.10 -18.17 -14.58
C ASP A 269 -1.41 -17.56 -15.95
N ALA A 270 -2.59 -17.79 -16.50
CA ALA A 270 -3.02 -17.14 -17.73
C ALA A 270 -3.14 -15.61 -17.55
N VAL A 271 -3.71 -15.14 -16.45
CA VAL A 271 -3.78 -13.70 -16.12
C VAL A 271 -2.39 -13.12 -15.91
N ARG A 272 -1.51 -13.80 -15.17
CA ARG A 272 -0.11 -13.39 -14.97
C ARG A 272 0.65 -13.25 -16.28
N ARG A 273 0.45 -14.18 -17.23
CA ARG A 273 1.04 -14.08 -18.57
C ARG A 273 0.50 -12.88 -19.35
N ARG A 274 -0.80 -12.57 -19.23
CA ARG A 274 -1.40 -11.36 -19.84
C ARG A 274 -0.79 -10.10 -19.25
N ALA A 275 -0.71 -9.97 -17.93
CA ALA A 275 -0.09 -8.85 -17.25
C ALA A 275 1.40 -8.69 -17.65
N SER A 276 2.15 -9.79 -17.73
CA SER A 276 3.54 -9.78 -18.20
C SER A 276 3.67 -9.33 -19.66
N SER A 277 2.74 -9.74 -20.52
CA SER A 277 2.71 -9.29 -21.92
C SER A 277 2.37 -7.80 -22.01
N ALA A 278 1.41 -7.33 -21.20
CA ALA A 278 1.06 -5.92 -21.11
C ALA A 278 2.25 -5.07 -20.64
N ALA A 279 2.97 -5.53 -19.61
CA ALA A 279 4.17 -4.84 -19.13
C ALA A 279 5.24 -4.70 -20.23
N ARG A 280 5.49 -5.76 -21.02
CA ARG A 280 6.43 -5.69 -22.16
C ARG A 280 5.95 -4.70 -23.22
N ARG A 281 4.65 -4.70 -23.54
CA ARG A 281 4.09 -3.77 -24.52
C ARG A 281 4.17 -2.32 -24.04
N LEU A 282 3.83 -2.06 -22.79
CA LEU A 282 3.91 -0.72 -22.20
C LEU A 282 5.35 -0.19 -22.21
N ARG A 283 6.36 -1.03 -21.93
CA ARG A 283 7.77 -0.64 -22.07
C ARG A 283 8.15 -0.21 -23.49
N ALA A 284 7.49 -0.78 -24.50
CA ALA A 284 7.78 -0.46 -25.90
C ALA A 284 7.02 0.79 -26.42
N VAL A 285 5.93 1.17 -25.79
CA VAL A 285 5.11 2.30 -26.25
C VAL A 285 5.20 3.54 -25.35
N LEU A 286 5.60 3.36 -24.11
CA LEU A 286 5.84 4.45 -23.18
C LEU A 286 7.24 5.04 -23.43
N PRO A 287 7.42 6.35 -23.28
CA PRO A 287 8.71 6.99 -23.50
C PRO A 287 9.77 6.56 -22.48
N ASP A 288 11.02 6.80 -22.81
CA ASP A 288 12.15 6.62 -21.91
C ASP A 288 11.92 7.43 -20.62
N GLY A 289 12.27 6.83 -19.47
CA GLY A 289 12.07 7.46 -18.16
C GLY A 289 10.84 6.95 -17.41
N LEU A 290 10.13 5.94 -17.97
CA LEU A 290 9.09 5.20 -17.26
C LEU A 290 9.58 3.78 -16.95
N ARG A 291 9.51 3.40 -15.67
CA ARG A 291 9.78 2.02 -15.25
C ARG A 291 8.48 1.25 -15.22
N VAL A 292 8.44 0.10 -15.85
CA VAL A 292 7.30 -0.79 -15.85
C VAL A 292 7.67 -2.07 -15.12
N GLY A 293 6.97 -2.37 -14.04
CA GLY A 293 7.17 -3.54 -13.20
C GLY A 293 5.92 -4.40 -13.11
N LEU A 294 6.02 -5.48 -12.36
CA LEU A 294 4.91 -6.35 -12.00
C LEU A 294 4.84 -6.50 -10.49
N ALA A 295 3.64 -6.55 -9.98
CA ALA A 295 3.32 -6.92 -8.61
C ALA A 295 1.96 -7.62 -8.57
N GLU A 296 1.59 -8.16 -7.43
CA GLU A 296 0.27 -8.73 -7.18
C GLU A 296 -0.25 -8.18 -5.84
N THR A 297 -1.56 -8.08 -5.71
CA THR A 297 -2.14 -7.86 -4.39
C THR A 297 -1.88 -9.09 -3.54
N PRO A 298 -1.44 -8.92 -2.28
CA PRO A 298 -1.09 -10.05 -1.44
C PRO A 298 -2.33 -10.90 -1.13
N VAL A 299 -2.16 -12.21 -1.15
CA VAL A 299 -3.16 -13.15 -0.61
C VAL A 299 -2.90 -13.24 0.88
N TRP A 300 -3.69 -12.51 1.67
CA TRP A 300 -3.62 -12.63 3.12
C TRP A 300 -4.21 -13.98 3.53
N ARG A 301 -3.37 -14.92 3.94
CA ARG A 301 -3.83 -16.14 4.60
C ARG A 301 -3.98 -15.80 6.07
N GLU A 302 -5.09 -16.21 6.68
CA GLU A 302 -5.22 -16.22 8.13
C GLU A 302 -4.06 -17.05 8.72
N SER A 303 -2.99 -16.40 9.12
CA SER A 303 -1.96 -17.03 9.94
C SER A 303 -2.47 -17.04 11.38
N ARG A 304 -2.91 -18.20 11.84
CA ARG A 304 -3.06 -18.48 13.28
C ARG A 304 -1.68 -18.40 13.92
N ALA A 305 -1.26 -17.26 14.33
CA ALA A 305 -0.13 -16.85 15.13
C ALA A 305 0.71 -15.76 14.45
N GLY A 306 0.52 -14.55 14.80
CA GLY A 306 1.45 -13.42 15.03
C GLY A 306 2.65 -13.17 14.10
N SER A 307 2.76 -13.77 12.93
CA SER A 307 3.75 -13.43 11.92
C SER A 307 3.08 -13.34 10.55
N LEU A 308 3.10 -12.16 9.99
CA LEU A 308 2.77 -11.95 8.59
C LEU A 308 3.84 -12.66 7.74
N ASP A 309 3.53 -13.86 7.30
CA ASP A 309 4.32 -14.54 6.28
C ASP A 309 3.90 -13.95 4.92
N VAL A 310 4.63 -12.94 4.48
CA VAL A 310 4.58 -12.52 3.09
C VAL A 310 5.32 -13.64 2.36
N GLY A 311 4.56 -14.60 1.83
CA GLY A 311 5.11 -15.72 1.09
C GLY A 311 6.05 -15.20 0.01
N ALA A 312 7.33 -15.21 0.31
CA ALA A 312 8.39 -15.06 -0.65
C ALA A 312 8.42 -16.34 -1.49
N ASP A 313 7.64 -16.35 -2.56
CA ASP A 313 7.93 -17.25 -3.67
C ASP A 313 9.15 -16.66 -4.38
N PRO A 314 10.29 -17.36 -4.43
CA PRO A 314 11.51 -16.83 -5.04
C PRO A 314 11.39 -16.93 -6.56
N LEU A 315 10.78 -15.96 -7.19
CA LEU A 315 10.89 -15.76 -8.63
C LEU A 315 11.53 -14.40 -8.89
N TYR A 316 12.84 -14.50 -9.08
CA TYR A 316 13.94 -13.58 -9.51
C TYR A 316 14.82 -13.07 -8.43
#